data_5799f3e29018a0ead3505c4bd9a71063
#
_entry.id   5799f3e29018a0ead3505c4bd9a71063
#
_cell.length_a   1.000
_cell.length_b   1.000
_cell.length_c   1.000
_cell.angle_alpha   90.00
_cell.angle_beta   90.00
_cell.angle_gamma   90.00
#
_symmetry.space_group_name_H-M   'P 1'
#
loop_
_entity.id
_entity.type
_entity.pdbx_description
1 polymer ?
#
loop_
_entity_poly.entity_id
_entity_poly.type
_entity_poly.pdbx_seq_one_letter_code
_entity_poly.pdbx_strand_id
1 'polypeptide(L)'
;VIFDERPEGDYRIYAGALEAPHGQGYIAALVVNRVRGTGGAPREAYRDDSVAGGHRWPCPREAVRYALNCARRLIRDEPQRLHC
;
A
#
# COMPACT_ATOMS: atom_id res chain seq x y z
N VAL A 1 -13.12 -4.66 6.14
CA VAL A 1 -11.81 -4.30 5.60
C VAL A 1 -11.32 -5.39 4.66
N ILE A 2 -10.93 -4.98 3.46
CA ILE A 2 -10.37 -5.88 2.46
C ILE A 2 -8.92 -5.47 2.25
N PHE A 3 -8.02 -6.45 2.21
CA PHE A 3 -6.65 -6.15 1.86
C PHE A 3 -6.04 -7.27 1.03
N ASP A 4 -4.97 -6.95 0.33
CA ASP A 4 -4.25 -7.88 -0.52
C ASP A 4 -2.76 -7.76 -0.23
N GLU A 5 -2.04 -8.86 -0.38
CA GLU A 5 -0.61 -8.93 -0.11
C GLU A 5 0.09 -9.44 -1.35
N ARG A 6 1.10 -8.71 -1.83
CA ARG A 6 1.82 -9.05 -3.05
C ARG A 6 3.32 -8.92 -2.85
N PRO A 7 4.11 -9.89 -3.30
CA PRO A 7 5.57 -9.73 -3.33
C PRO A 7 5.98 -8.87 -4.52
N GLU A 8 7.01 -8.06 -4.34
CA GLU A 8 7.55 -7.23 -5.40
C GLU A 8 9.06 -7.05 -5.16
N GLY A 9 9.87 -7.91 -5.81
CA GLY A 9 11.32 -7.86 -5.62
C GLY A 9 11.72 -8.12 -4.18
N ASP A 10 12.44 -7.18 -3.58
CA ASP A 10 12.88 -7.28 -2.18
C ASP A 10 11.82 -6.80 -1.20
N TYR A 11 10.64 -6.46 -1.68
CA TYR A 11 9.60 -5.85 -0.88
C TYR A 11 8.33 -6.69 -0.89
N ARG A 12 7.50 -6.47 0.12
CA ARG A 12 6.17 -7.05 0.20
C ARG A 12 5.18 -5.91 0.37
N ILE A 13 4.17 -5.89 -0.48
CA ILE A 13 3.16 -4.84 -0.51
C ILE A 13 1.91 -5.34 0.20
N TYR A 14 1.40 -4.55 1.13
CA TYR A 14 0.10 -4.77 1.75
C TYR A 14 -0.80 -3.61 1.35
N ALA A 15 -1.80 -3.89 0.54
CA ALA A 15 -2.73 -2.88 0.07
C ALA A 15 -4.11 -3.16 0.65
N GLY A 16 -4.75 -2.16 1.19
CA GLY A 16 -6.04 -2.33 1.83
C GLY A 16 -7.05 -1.29 1.44
N ALA A 17 -8.32 -1.60 1.70
CA ALA A 17 -9.43 -0.67 1.55
C ALA A 17 -10.10 -0.53 2.90
N LEU A 18 -10.13 0.69 3.42
CA LEU A 18 -10.74 1.02 4.70
C LEU A 18 -12.08 1.69 4.45
N GLU A 19 -13.10 1.32 5.21
CA GLU A 19 -14.39 1.95 5.07
C GLU A 19 -14.31 3.42 5.51
N ALA A 20 -14.77 4.31 4.64
CA ALA A 20 -14.83 5.72 4.97
C ALA A 20 -15.98 5.97 5.95
N PRO A 21 -15.88 7.04 6.78
CA PRO A 21 -16.98 7.39 7.70
C PRO A 21 -18.28 7.65 6.94
N HIS A 22 -19.39 7.33 7.60
CA HIS A 22 -20.73 7.61 7.10
C HIS A 22 -21.06 6.93 5.77
N GLY A 23 -20.43 5.79 5.50
CA GLY A 23 -20.74 5.04 4.26
C GLY A 23 -20.32 5.73 3.00
N GLN A 24 -19.33 6.60 3.05
CA GLN A 24 -18.89 7.39 1.90
C GLN A 24 -17.82 6.68 1.06
N GLY A 25 -17.91 5.38 0.91
CA GLY A 25 -17.00 4.62 0.07
C GLY A 25 -15.81 4.08 0.84
N TYR A 26 -14.70 3.90 0.14
CA TYR A 26 -13.50 3.27 0.70
C TYR A 26 -12.27 4.11 0.45
N ILE A 27 -11.37 4.11 1.42
CA ILE A 27 -10.09 4.80 1.33
C ILE A 27 -9.01 3.76 1.11
N ALA A 28 -8.13 3.99 0.15
CA ALA A 28 -7.01 3.10 -0.10
C ALA A 28 -5.91 3.33 0.92
N ALA A 29 -5.30 2.25 1.38
CA ALA A 29 -4.17 2.29 2.29
C ALA A 29 -3.12 1.32 1.79
N LEU A 30 -1.85 1.62 2.06
CA LEU A 30 -0.79 0.71 1.67
C LEU A 30 0.36 0.75 2.67
N VAL A 31 1.02 -0.41 2.80
CA VAL A 31 2.25 -0.55 3.55
C VAL A 31 3.21 -1.35 2.67
N VAL A 32 4.44 -0.90 2.58
CA VAL A 32 5.49 -1.61 1.86
C VAL A 32 6.55 -2.02 2.87
N ASN A 33 6.80 -3.31 2.98
CA ASN A 33 7.82 -3.84 3.87
C ASN A 33 8.99 -4.35 3.05
N ARG A 34 10.20 -4.06 3.50
CA ARG A 34 11.39 -4.67 2.94
C ARG A 34 11.59 -6.02 3.62
N VAL A 35 11.72 -7.08 2.81
CA VAL A 35 11.82 -8.45 3.35
C VAL A 35 13.17 -9.09 3.10
N ARG A 36 14.04 -8.47 2.31
CA ARG A 36 15.38 -8.96 2.02
C ARG A 36 16.42 -7.92 2.39
N GLY A 37 17.59 -8.38 2.80
CA GLY A 37 18.69 -7.50 3.15
C GLY A 37 18.48 -6.72 4.43
N THR A 38 17.61 -7.22 5.32
CA THR A 38 17.26 -6.52 6.55
C THR A 38 17.88 -7.16 7.79
N GLY A 39 18.67 -8.21 7.62
CA GLY A 39 19.28 -8.89 8.76
C GLY A 39 18.34 -9.83 9.50
N GLY A 40 17.18 -10.16 8.90
CA GLY A 40 16.28 -11.16 9.47
C GLY A 40 14.83 -10.73 9.49
N ALA A 41 14.46 -9.67 10.21
CA ALA A 41 13.07 -9.27 10.33
C ALA A 41 12.68 -8.28 9.23
N PRO A 42 11.47 -8.41 8.66
CA PRO A 42 10.98 -7.42 7.70
C PRO A 42 10.91 -6.03 8.35
N ARG A 43 11.14 -4.99 7.55
CA ARG A 43 11.07 -3.60 8.02
C ARG A 43 10.10 -2.82 7.18
N GLU A 44 9.34 -1.95 7.83
CA GLU A 44 8.41 -1.06 7.14
C GLU A 44 9.21 -0.01 6.38
N ALA A 45 9.06 -0.03 5.05
CA ALA A 45 9.77 0.91 4.18
C ALA A 45 8.90 2.10 3.82
N TYR A 46 7.58 1.93 3.81
CA TYR A 46 6.65 2.99 3.44
C TYR A 46 5.27 2.67 4.00
N ARG A 47 4.56 3.70 4.42
CA ARG A 47 3.17 3.56 4.89
C ARG A 47 2.37 4.77 4.47
N ASP A 48 1.16 4.54 3.96
CA ASP A 48 0.21 5.60 3.64
C ASP A 48 -1.20 5.09 3.93
N ASP A 49 -1.84 5.67 4.92
CA ASP A 49 -3.18 5.25 5.33
C ASP A 49 -4.28 5.98 4.56
N SER A 50 -3.92 6.92 3.72
CA SER A 50 -4.88 7.71 2.94
C SER A 50 -4.30 8.00 1.57
N VAL A 51 -4.15 6.95 0.78
CA VAL A 51 -3.57 7.06 -0.56
C VAL A 51 -4.40 8.02 -1.41
N ALA A 52 -3.72 8.80 -2.25
CA ALA A 52 -4.34 9.83 -3.09
C ALA A 52 -5.08 10.89 -2.28
N GLY A 53 -4.53 11.23 -1.10
CA GLY A 53 -5.09 12.29 -0.27
C GLY A 53 -6.45 11.96 0.34
N GLY A 54 -6.76 10.68 0.50
CA GLY A 54 -8.02 10.27 1.07
C GLY A 54 -9.15 10.18 0.07
N HIS A 55 -8.82 10.03 -1.21
CA HIS A 55 -9.82 9.82 -2.24
C HIS A 55 -10.74 8.64 -1.89
N ARG A 56 -12.02 8.77 -2.21
CA ARG A 56 -13.03 7.74 -1.91
C ARG A 56 -13.35 6.94 -3.17
N TRP A 57 -13.26 5.62 -3.06
CA TRP A 57 -13.65 4.71 -4.14
C TRP A 57 -14.98 4.06 -3.80
N PRO A 58 -15.86 3.86 -4.78
CA PRO A 58 -17.14 3.19 -4.52
C PRO A 58 -16.98 1.70 -4.27
N CYS A 59 -15.87 1.10 -4.69
CA CYS A 59 -15.63 -0.32 -4.60
C CYS A 59 -14.30 -0.59 -3.90
N PRO A 60 -14.28 -1.49 -2.89
CA PRO A 60 -13.01 -1.76 -2.20
C PRO A 60 -11.95 -2.36 -3.10
N ARG A 61 -12.34 -3.12 -4.13
CA ARG A 61 -11.38 -3.67 -5.09
C ARG A 61 -10.64 -2.58 -5.85
N GLU A 62 -11.34 -1.52 -6.22
CA GLU A 62 -10.72 -0.41 -6.91
C GLU A 62 -9.72 0.30 -6.03
N ALA A 63 -10.06 0.48 -4.74
CA ALA A 63 -9.14 1.08 -3.79
C ALA A 63 -7.87 0.25 -3.63
N VAL A 64 -8.03 -1.06 -3.47
CA VAL A 64 -6.89 -1.98 -3.34
C VAL A 64 -6.04 -1.97 -4.60
N ARG A 65 -6.66 -2.00 -5.77
CA ARG A 65 -5.93 -1.97 -7.05
C ARG A 65 -5.11 -0.70 -7.18
N TYR A 66 -5.69 0.42 -6.82
CA TYR A 66 -4.99 1.69 -6.86
C TYR A 66 -3.78 1.68 -5.94
N ALA A 67 -3.97 1.20 -4.70
CA ALA A 67 -2.87 1.11 -3.74
C ALA A 67 -1.75 0.21 -4.23
N LEU A 68 -2.08 -0.95 -4.83
CA LEU A 68 -1.08 -1.85 -5.38
C LEU A 68 -0.28 -1.18 -6.51
N ASN A 69 -0.96 -0.48 -7.39
CA ASN A 69 -0.29 0.21 -8.50
C ASN A 69 0.61 1.32 -8.00
N CYS A 70 0.18 2.05 -6.98
CA CYS A 70 1.01 3.09 -6.36
C CYS A 70 2.27 2.49 -5.74
N ALA A 71 2.12 1.37 -5.03
CA ALA A 71 3.26 0.71 -4.39
C ALA A 71 4.26 0.21 -5.42
N ARG A 72 3.79 -0.40 -6.49
CA ARG A 72 4.66 -0.88 -7.56
C ARG A 72 5.42 0.25 -8.22
N ARG A 73 4.76 1.37 -8.43
CA ARG A 73 5.40 2.56 -8.99
C ARG A 73 6.49 3.09 -8.06
N LEU A 74 6.21 3.14 -6.75
CA LEU A 74 7.20 3.56 -5.77
C LEU A 74 8.44 2.69 -5.82
N ILE A 75 8.25 1.37 -5.81
CA ILE A 75 9.38 0.44 -5.80
C ILE A 75 10.19 0.52 -7.08
N ARG A 76 9.52 0.66 -8.22
CA ARG A 76 10.18 0.63 -9.51
C ARG A 76 10.76 1.99 -9.91
N ASP A 77 9.99 3.06 -9.72
CA ASP A 77 10.33 4.37 -10.27
C ASP A 77 10.82 5.37 -9.23
N GLU A 78 10.45 5.17 -7.96
CA GLU A 78 10.75 6.13 -6.90
C GLU A 78 11.29 5.45 -5.64
N PRO A 79 12.31 4.57 -5.77
CA PRO A 79 12.80 3.84 -4.59
C PRO A 79 13.40 4.74 -3.53
N GLN A 80 13.79 5.96 -3.88
CA GLN A 80 14.32 6.92 -2.93
C GLN A 80 13.29 7.37 -1.89
N ARG A 81 12.00 7.15 -2.14
CA ARG A 81 10.94 7.46 -1.19
C ARG A 81 10.75 6.37 -0.14
N LEU A 82 11.39 5.24 -0.32
CA LEU A 82 11.33 4.13 0.63
C LEU A 82 12.40 4.33 1.70
N HIS A 83 12.07 4.03 2.95
CA HIS A 83 12.94 4.31 4.09
C HIS A 83 13.93 3.21 4.45
N CYS A 84 13.82 2.05 3.83
CA CYS A 84 14.72 0.93 4.16
C CYS A 84 15.61 0.56 3.01
#